data_0bf076b61652873d6baa215ac3312a22
#
_entry.id   0bf076b61652873d6baa215ac3312a22
#
_cell.length_a   1.000
_cell.length_b   1.000
_cell.length_c   1.000
_cell.angle_alpha   90.00
_cell.angle_beta   90.00
_cell.angle_gamma   90.00
#
_symmetry.space_group_name_H-M   'P 1'
#
loop_
_entity.id
_entity.type
_entity.pdbx_description
1 polymer ?
#
loop_
_entity_poly.entity_id
_entity_poly.type
_entity_poly.pdbx_seq_one_letter_code
_entity_poly.pdbx_strand_id
1 'polypeptide(L)'
;RLSHSFNGKKSLLKRRLINIKEANLKKQSKLIPIFICIFTFLLMVIQSQFLMGQSITDYNYKKPLQNDHQILDESKNFGSNSGSFVMYSMKKDKYYIYNEKESRKRYSPDSTYKIYLAMFGLDHHIISDKNSRMSWNHKHYPFESWNKEQDLNTAMQNSVNWYFERISNQIPKNYTAAQLKQLNYGNENLGSYKSYWMEDSLKISNLEQVIVFKNMMEQNNHFSKKAKNQLSSSLLIKKNEKYELYGKTGTGIVNGKYNNGWFVGYVITNHDKYYFATHLSDGKPSGKNAELISEKILKEMGVLNGQ
;
A
#
# COMPACT_ATOMS: atom_id res chain seq x y z
N ARG A 1 51.12 -45.41 -68.51
CA ARG A 1 50.64 -43.97 -68.48
C ARG A 1 49.17 -43.82 -68.04
N LEU A 2 48.73 -44.45 -66.94
CA LEU A 2 47.35 -44.30 -66.45
C LEU A 2 47.30 -43.93 -64.96
N SER A 3 48.41 -43.69 -64.25
CA SER A 3 48.44 -43.40 -62.83
C SER A 3 48.32 -41.89 -62.43
N HIS A 4 48.57 -40.97 -63.39
CA HIS A 4 48.53 -39.51 -63.09
C HIS A 4 47.14 -38.87 -63.12
N SER A 5 46.13 -39.48 -63.73
CA SER A 5 44.78 -38.94 -63.85
C SER A 5 43.91 -39.13 -62.59
N PHE A 6 44.21 -40.14 -61.78
CA PHE A 6 43.39 -40.46 -60.58
C PHE A 6 43.73 -39.59 -59.42
N ASN A 7 44.95 -39.07 -59.28
CA ASN A 7 45.37 -38.22 -58.15
C ASN A 7 44.81 -36.78 -58.25
N GLY A 8 44.64 -36.29 -59.49
CA GLY A 8 44.03 -34.95 -59.70
C GLY A 8 42.56 -34.88 -59.37
N LYS A 9 41.78 -35.91 -59.62
CA LYS A 9 40.34 -35.97 -59.28
C LYS A 9 40.09 -36.08 -57.76
N LYS A 10 40.95 -36.83 -57.06
CA LYS A 10 40.85 -36.91 -55.57
C LYS A 10 41.15 -35.56 -54.86
N SER A 11 42.13 -34.79 -55.38
CA SER A 11 42.46 -33.46 -54.82
C SER A 11 41.38 -32.43 -55.09
N LEU A 12 40.72 -32.48 -56.24
CA LEU A 12 39.57 -31.62 -56.60
C LEU A 12 38.33 -31.89 -55.73
N LEU A 13 38.03 -33.19 -55.51
CA LEU A 13 36.91 -33.58 -54.57
C LEU A 13 37.18 -33.13 -53.13
N LYS A 14 38.41 -33.29 -52.67
CA LYS A 14 38.80 -32.84 -51.32
C LYS A 14 38.67 -31.33 -51.17
N ARG A 15 39.08 -30.53 -52.14
CA ARG A 15 38.90 -29.09 -52.20
C ARG A 15 37.41 -28.69 -52.23
N ARG A 16 36.57 -29.33 -52.98
CA ARG A 16 35.12 -29.09 -53.04
C ARG A 16 34.46 -29.39 -51.69
N LEU A 17 34.81 -30.49 -51.04
CA LEU A 17 34.29 -30.81 -49.69
C LEU A 17 34.72 -29.82 -48.64
N ILE A 18 35.95 -29.33 -48.64
CA ILE A 18 36.44 -28.29 -47.75
C ILE A 18 35.69 -27.00 -48.00
N ASN A 19 35.50 -26.55 -49.22
CA ASN A 19 34.79 -25.34 -49.58
C ASN A 19 33.29 -25.41 -49.17
N ILE A 20 32.64 -26.56 -49.30
CA ILE A 20 31.26 -26.77 -48.84
C ILE A 20 31.18 -26.70 -47.29
N LYS A 21 32.17 -27.31 -46.61
CA LYS A 21 32.23 -27.27 -45.14
C LYS A 21 32.47 -25.85 -44.63
N GLU A 22 33.36 -25.08 -45.24
CA GLU A 22 33.63 -23.68 -44.90
C GLU A 22 32.43 -22.76 -45.20
N ALA A 23 31.73 -22.97 -46.32
CA ALA A 23 30.53 -22.25 -46.67
C ALA A 23 29.39 -22.51 -45.67
N ASN A 24 29.22 -23.75 -45.22
CA ASN A 24 28.24 -24.12 -44.19
C ASN A 24 28.61 -23.53 -42.82
N LEU A 25 29.88 -23.53 -42.43
CA LEU A 25 30.35 -22.90 -41.20
C LEU A 25 30.14 -21.39 -41.24
N LYS A 26 30.43 -20.70 -42.35
CA LYS A 26 30.14 -19.27 -42.55
C LYS A 26 28.64 -18.96 -42.53
N LYS A 27 27.80 -19.86 -43.04
CA LYS A 27 26.34 -19.70 -42.98
C LYS A 27 25.82 -19.90 -41.56
N GLN A 28 26.32 -20.88 -40.81
CA GLN A 28 25.98 -21.08 -39.41
C GLN A 28 26.44 -19.92 -38.52
N SER A 29 27.67 -19.39 -38.74
CA SER A 29 28.19 -18.26 -37.96
C SER A 29 27.40 -16.98 -38.16
N LYS A 30 26.72 -16.81 -39.31
CA LYS A 30 25.80 -15.66 -39.52
C LYS A 30 24.42 -15.85 -38.91
N LEU A 31 23.98 -17.10 -38.67
CA LEU A 31 22.68 -17.38 -38.04
C LEU A 31 22.72 -17.31 -36.54
N ILE A 32 23.86 -17.58 -35.90
CA ILE A 32 24.03 -17.53 -34.46
C ILE A 32 23.64 -16.15 -33.84
N PRO A 33 24.15 -14.99 -34.35
CA PRO A 33 23.77 -13.69 -33.81
C PRO A 33 22.28 -13.39 -34.01
N ILE A 34 21.67 -13.86 -35.09
CA ILE A 34 20.24 -13.69 -35.35
C ILE A 34 19.42 -14.47 -34.31
N PHE A 35 19.79 -15.71 -34.00
CA PHE A 35 19.15 -16.49 -32.95
C PHE A 35 19.32 -15.88 -31.57
N ILE A 36 20.51 -15.34 -31.27
CA ILE A 36 20.75 -14.62 -30.00
C ILE A 36 19.86 -13.38 -29.90
N CYS A 37 19.76 -12.57 -30.96
CA CYS A 37 18.89 -11.38 -30.99
C CYS A 37 17.40 -11.74 -30.81
N ILE A 38 16.91 -12.78 -31.46
CA ILE A 38 15.53 -13.24 -31.32
C ILE A 38 15.28 -13.75 -29.89
N PHE A 39 16.21 -14.51 -29.33
CA PHE A 39 16.08 -15.06 -27.99
C PHE A 39 16.11 -13.95 -26.92
N THR A 40 17.00 -12.96 -27.06
CA THR A 40 17.04 -11.79 -26.15
C THR A 40 15.80 -10.93 -26.28
N PHE A 41 15.27 -10.74 -27.49
CA PHE A 41 14.00 -10.01 -27.70
C PHE A 41 12.83 -10.76 -27.08
N LEU A 42 12.75 -12.09 -27.23
CA LEU A 42 11.71 -12.91 -26.59
C LEU A 42 11.79 -12.82 -25.05
N LEU A 43 13.00 -12.87 -24.49
CA LEU A 43 13.21 -12.68 -23.04
C LEU A 43 12.75 -11.30 -22.57
N MET A 44 13.04 -10.23 -23.32
CA MET A 44 12.56 -8.87 -23.00
C MET A 44 11.04 -8.78 -23.06
N VAL A 45 10.39 -9.40 -24.04
CA VAL A 45 8.93 -9.44 -24.15
C VAL A 45 8.33 -10.23 -22.99
N ILE A 46 8.89 -11.37 -22.61
CA ILE A 46 8.43 -12.15 -21.46
C ILE A 46 8.62 -11.36 -20.15
N GLN A 47 9.77 -10.70 -19.97
CA GLN A 47 10.00 -9.84 -18.80
C GLN A 47 9.05 -8.65 -18.77
N SER A 48 8.77 -8.01 -19.91
CA SER A 48 7.83 -6.89 -19.97
C SER A 48 6.40 -7.34 -19.64
N GLN A 49 5.97 -8.51 -20.12
CA GLN A 49 4.66 -9.08 -19.76
C GLN A 49 4.58 -9.51 -18.29
N PHE A 50 5.68 -10.05 -17.75
CA PHE A 50 5.76 -10.37 -16.32
C PHE A 50 5.69 -9.11 -15.43
N LEU A 51 6.41 -8.05 -15.81
CA LEU A 51 6.37 -6.74 -15.13
C LEU A 51 5.00 -6.07 -15.28
N MET A 52 4.37 -6.11 -16.46
CA MET A 52 2.99 -5.62 -16.64
C MET A 52 1.98 -6.47 -15.86
N GLY A 53 2.15 -7.77 -15.80
CA GLY A 53 1.32 -8.66 -15.01
C GLY A 53 1.42 -8.37 -13.50
N GLN A 54 2.63 -8.12 -12.99
CA GLN A 54 2.83 -7.69 -11.60
C GLN A 54 2.22 -6.30 -11.33
N SER A 55 2.38 -5.33 -12.24
CA SER A 55 1.81 -3.99 -12.04
C SER A 55 0.28 -4.01 -11.96
N ILE A 56 -0.39 -4.85 -12.75
CA ILE A 56 -1.86 -4.99 -12.72
C ILE A 56 -2.33 -5.71 -11.46
N THR A 57 -1.53 -6.63 -10.89
CA THR A 57 -1.86 -7.29 -9.61
C THR A 57 -1.65 -6.39 -8.41
N ASP A 58 -0.76 -5.40 -8.50
CA ASP A 58 -0.47 -4.44 -7.43
C ASP A 58 -1.58 -3.41 -7.20
N TYR A 59 -2.42 -3.13 -8.21
CA TYR A 59 -3.46 -2.09 -8.12
C TYR A 59 -4.80 -2.56 -7.53
N ASN A 60 -5.00 -3.87 -7.32
CA ASN A 60 -6.27 -4.36 -6.80
C ASN A 60 -6.09 -5.49 -5.78
N TYR A 61 -6.83 -5.40 -4.68
CA TYR A 61 -6.96 -6.50 -3.73
C TYR A 61 -7.88 -7.58 -4.28
N LYS A 62 -7.35 -8.78 -4.55
CA LYS A 62 -8.07 -9.86 -5.23
C LYS A 62 -8.58 -10.97 -4.32
N LYS A 63 -8.13 -11.02 -3.05
CA LYS A 63 -8.56 -12.09 -2.14
C LYS A 63 -10.07 -11.98 -1.88
N PRO A 64 -10.82 -13.09 -1.94
CA PRO A 64 -12.23 -13.09 -1.57
C PRO A 64 -12.38 -12.76 -0.07
N LEU A 65 -13.50 -12.12 0.29
CA LEU A 65 -13.88 -11.99 1.68
C LEU A 65 -14.27 -13.38 2.21
N GLN A 66 -13.71 -13.76 3.34
CA GLN A 66 -14.06 -15.01 4.01
C GLN A 66 -15.31 -14.87 4.88
N ASN A 67 -15.62 -13.63 5.31
CA ASN A 67 -16.73 -13.31 6.18
C ASN A 67 -17.95 -12.85 5.38
N ASP A 68 -19.12 -12.94 5.99
CA ASP A 68 -20.36 -12.39 5.43
C ASP A 68 -20.23 -10.89 5.15
N HIS A 69 -20.88 -10.42 4.10
CA HIS A 69 -20.86 -9.00 3.75
C HIS A 69 -22.21 -8.54 3.21
N GLN A 70 -22.47 -7.27 3.40
CA GLN A 70 -23.64 -6.58 2.90
C GLN A 70 -23.21 -5.37 2.06
N ILE A 71 -23.76 -5.29 0.86
CA ILE A 71 -23.57 -4.11 0.03
C ILE A 71 -24.53 -3.01 0.48
N LEU A 72 -24.00 -1.81 0.67
CA LEU A 72 -24.72 -0.61 1.05
C LEU A 72 -24.98 0.27 -0.17
N ASP A 73 -26.05 1.06 -0.11
CA ASP A 73 -26.23 2.21 -1.00
C ASP A 73 -25.98 3.51 -0.22
N GLU A 74 -24.80 4.06 -0.38
CA GLU A 74 -24.36 5.31 0.24
C GLU A 74 -24.17 6.44 -0.79
N SER A 75 -24.72 6.28 -1.99
CA SER A 75 -24.60 7.25 -3.08
C SER A 75 -25.01 8.66 -2.66
N LYS A 76 -26.06 8.78 -1.85
CA LYS A 76 -26.52 10.05 -1.29
C LYS A 76 -25.45 10.71 -0.38
N ASN A 77 -24.74 9.92 0.43
CA ASN A 77 -23.73 10.43 1.36
C ASN A 77 -22.44 10.83 0.65
N PHE A 78 -22.09 10.11 -0.41
CA PHE A 78 -20.96 10.45 -1.27
C PHE A 78 -21.24 11.63 -2.20
N GLY A 79 -22.50 11.83 -2.65
CA GLY A 79 -22.88 12.92 -3.55
C GLY A 79 -22.09 12.89 -4.86
N SER A 80 -21.37 13.97 -5.18
CA SER A 80 -20.50 14.06 -6.36
C SER A 80 -19.09 13.45 -6.16
N ASN A 81 -18.79 12.92 -4.98
CA ASN A 81 -17.47 12.32 -4.73
C ASN A 81 -17.46 10.86 -5.21
N SER A 82 -16.38 10.47 -5.88
CA SER A 82 -16.09 9.07 -6.17
C SER A 82 -15.29 8.46 -5.04
N GLY A 83 -15.62 7.22 -4.65
CA GLY A 83 -14.92 6.55 -3.56
C GLY A 83 -15.65 5.30 -3.06
N SER A 84 -15.30 4.87 -1.87
CA SER A 84 -15.88 3.70 -1.21
C SER A 84 -15.87 3.84 0.31
N PHE A 85 -16.79 3.11 0.94
CA PHE A 85 -16.84 2.94 2.40
C PHE A 85 -16.80 1.46 2.72
N VAL A 86 -16.05 1.08 3.76
CA VAL A 86 -16.00 -0.28 4.30
C VAL A 86 -16.08 -0.20 5.82
N MET A 87 -16.95 -1.00 6.42
CA MET A 87 -17.04 -1.18 7.86
C MET A 87 -17.12 -2.68 8.19
N TYR A 88 -16.50 -3.08 9.28
CA TYR A 88 -16.57 -4.42 9.85
C TYR A 88 -17.08 -4.38 11.28
N SER A 89 -18.12 -5.16 11.58
CA SER A 89 -18.64 -5.38 12.93
C SER A 89 -17.96 -6.58 13.56
N MET A 90 -17.31 -6.39 14.70
CA MET A 90 -16.64 -7.47 15.43
C MET A 90 -17.63 -8.50 15.98
N LYS A 91 -18.76 -8.02 16.52
CA LYS A 91 -19.80 -8.90 17.11
C LYS A 91 -20.53 -9.71 16.06
N LYS A 92 -20.85 -9.10 14.91
CA LYS A 92 -21.60 -9.77 13.83
C LYS A 92 -20.69 -10.56 12.88
N ASP A 93 -19.38 -10.39 12.99
CA ASP A 93 -18.37 -10.94 12.07
C ASP A 93 -18.73 -10.66 10.59
N LYS A 94 -19.13 -9.41 10.29
CA LYS A 94 -19.72 -9.03 9.01
C LYS A 94 -19.16 -7.72 8.47
N TYR A 95 -18.94 -7.68 7.16
CA TYR A 95 -18.59 -6.46 6.44
C TYR A 95 -19.84 -5.75 5.90
N TYR A 96 -19.76 -4.43 5.87
CA TYR A 96 -20.70 -3.51 5.23
C TYR A 96 -19.91 -2.68 4.23
N ILE A 97 -20.27 -2.73 2.95
CA ILE A 97 -19.43 -2.20 1.89
C ILE A 97 -20.27 -1.35 0.92
N TYR A 98 -19.87 -0.10 0.73
CA TYR A 98 -20.33 0.73 -0.37
C TYR A 98 -19.26 0.74 -1.46
N ASN A 99 -19.69 0.53 -2.72
CA ASN A 99 -18.85 0.49 -3.92
C ASN A 99 -17.71 -0.53 -3.80
N GLU A 100 -18.08 -1.82 -3.78
CA GLU A 100 -17.15 -2.93 -3.58
C GLU A 100 -15.98 -2.91 -4.57
N LYS A 101 -16.26 -2.62 -5.86
CA LYS A 101 -15.21 -2.56 -6.89
C LYS A 101 -14.15 -1.50 -6.56
N GLU A 102 -14.57 -0.33 -6.13
CA GLU A 102 -13.68 0.75 -5.73
C GLU A 102 -12.95 0.45 -4.42
N SER A 103 -13.62 -0.21 -3.46
CA SER A 103 -13.04 -0.57 -2.18
C SER A 103 -11.83 -1.52 -2.29
N ARG A 104 -11.67 -2.18 -3.43
CA ARG A 104 -10.56 -3.11 -3.72
C ARG A 104 -9.40 -2.47 -4.47
N LYS A 105 -9.57 -1.27 -5.02
CA LYS A 105 -8.47 -0.54 -5.67
C LYS A 105 -7.50 0.02 -4.65
N ARG A 106 -6.22 -0.06 -4.97
CA ARG A 106 -5.15 0.40 -4.09
C ARG A 106 -4.69 1.81 -4.45
N TYR A 107 -4.60 2.64 -3.44
CA TYR A 107 -4.17 4.03 -3.50
C TYR A 107 -3.08 4.29 -2.45
N SER A 108 -2.40 5.43 -2.54
CA SER A 108 -1.44 5.83 -1.51
C SER A 108 -2.14 6.00 -0.17
N PRO A 109 -1.63 5.45 0.93
CA PRO A 109 -2.26 5.59 2.24
C PRO A 109 -2.15 6.99 2.83
N ASP A 110 -1.23 7.79 2.36
CA ASP A 110 -0.92 9.11 2.88
C ASP A 110 -0.80 9.12 4.41
N SER A 111 -1.37 10.11 5.07
CA SER A 111 -1.26 10.24 6.53
C SER A 111 -1.96 9.13 7.33
N THR A 112 -2.75 8.24 6.72
CA THR A 112 -3.28 7.07 7.44
C THR A 112 -2.18 6.06 7.77
N TYR A 113 -1.08 6.04 7.01
CA TYR A 113 0.07 5.20 7.32
C TYR A 113 0.77 5.58 8.63
N LYS A 114 0.55 6.76 9.17
CA LYS A 114 1.06 7.20 10.47
C LYS A 114 0.58 6.31 11.62
N ILE A 115 -0.56 5.64 11.49
CA ILE A 115 -1.04 4.59 12.41
C ILE A 115 0.04 3.51 12.56
N TYR A 116 0.58 3.03 11.45
CA TYR A 116 1.57 1.95 11.41
C TYR A 116 2.96 2.45 11.80
N LEU A 117 3.35 3.65 11.39
CA LEU A 117 4.60 4.28 11.83
C LEU A 117 4.65 4.47 13.35
N ALA A 118 3.52 4.86 13.95
CA ALA A 118 3.40 4.95 15.41
C ALA A 118 3.55 3.58 16.07
N MET A 119 2.85 2.56 15.57
CA MET A 119 2.96 1.20 16.09
C MET A 119 4.38 0.66 15.99
N PHE A 120 5.03 0.82 14.83
CA PHE A 120 6.41 0.36 14.59
C PHE A 120 7.42 1.13 15.45
N GLY A 121 7.20 2.45 15.64
CA GLY A 121 8.03 3.27 16.52
C GLY A 121 7.92 2.87 18.00
N LEU A 122 6.71 2.47 18.44
CA LEU A 122 6.46 1.95 19.78
C LEU A 122 7.07 0.55 19.98
N ASP A 123 6.92 -0.33 19.00
CA ASP A 123 7.43 -1.69 19.04
C ASP A 123 8.97 -1.71 18.99
N HIS A 124 9.57 -0.86 18.18
CA HIS A 124 11.02 -0.73 18.04
C HIS A 124 11.66 0.22 19.07
N HIS A 125 10.89 0.65 20.08
CA HIS A 125 11.32 1.51 21.20
C HIS A 125 11.94 2.87 20.80
N ILE A 126 11.60 3.38 19.58
CA ILE A 126 11.99 4.73 19.15
C ILE A 126 11.20 5.78 19.95
N ILE A 127 9.93 5.46 20.25
CA ILE A 127 9.05 6.22 21.13
C ILE A 127 8.44 5.28 22.18
N SER A 128 8.03 5.85 23.30
CA SER A 128 7.33 5.12 24.36
C SER A 128 6.25 6.03 25.00
N ASP A 129 5.43 5.45 25.87
CA ASP A 129 4.43 6.20 26.66
C ASP A 129 5.05 7.31 27.54
N LYS A 130 6.28 7.07 28.01
CA LYS A 130 7.00 8.03 28.86
C LYS A 130 7.88 8.99 28.06
N ASN A 131 8.26 8.63 26.85
CA ASN A 131 9.19 9.39 26.03
C ASN A 131 8.79 9.32 24.54
N SER A 132 7.79 10.11 24.16
CA SER A 132 7.39 10.31 22.78
C SER A 132 7.63 11.74 22.30
N ARG A 133 8.23 12.60 23.13
CA ARG A 133 8.53 13.99 22.79
C ARG A 133 9.70 14.10 21.82
N MET A 134 9.50 14.95 20.81
CA MET A 134 10.54 15.33 19.85
C MET A 134 10.57 16.83 19.70
N SER A 135 11.75 17.42 19.91
CA SER A 135 11.96 18.84 19.72
C SER A 135 11.78 19.24 18.26
N TRP A 136 11.21 20.40 18.04
CA TRP A 136 11.08 21.00 16.72
C TRP A 136 12.47 21.36 16.18
N ASN A 137 12.64 21.16 14.87
CA ASN A 137 13.91 21.42 14.15
C ASN A 137 14.06 22.87 13.69
N HIS A 138 13.18 23.77 14.14
CA HIS A 138 13.11 25.20 13.77
C HIS A 138 12.86 25.48 12.27
N LYS A 139 12.55 24.45 11.47
CA LYS A 139 12.10 24.63 10.09
C LYS A 139 10.66 25.12 10.08
N HIS A 140 10.37 26.19 9.35
CA HIS A 140 9.01 26.68 9.16
C HIS A 140 8.19 25.74 8.26
N TYR A 141 7.04 25.33 8.76
CA TYR A 141 6.04 24.52 8.06
C TYR A 141 4.77 25.34 7.84
N PRO A 142 3.95 25.02 6.81
CA PRO A 142 2.72 25.77 6.51
C PRO A 142 1.67 25.79 7.61
N PHE A 143 1.68 24.77 8.50
CA PHE A 143 0.75 24.65 9.61
C PHE A 143 1.42 25.10 10.90
N GLU A 144 0.86 26.08 11.58
CA GLU A 144 1.40 26.61 12.84
C GLU A 144 1.54 25.53 13.93
N SER A 145 0.58 24.60 13.96
CA SER A 145 0.63 23.43 14.87
C SER A 145 1.84 22.53 14.68
N TRP A 146 2.55 22.62 13.54
CA TRP A 146 3.77 21.85 13.25
C TRP A 146 5.05 22.56 13.71
N ASN A 147 5.00 23.87 13.98
CA ASN A 147 6.12 24.74 14.33
C ASN A 147 6.41 24.77 15.82
N LYS A 148 6.36 23.61 16.47
CA LYS A 148 6.60 23.43 17.92
C LYS A 148 6.98 22.00 18.24
N GLU A 149 7.45 21.76 19.45
CA GLU A 149 7.67 20.42 20.00
C GLU A 149 6.39 19.57 19.87
N GLN A 150 6.55 18.28 19.60
CA GLN A 150 5.48 17.32 19.46
C GLN A 150 5.71 16.10 20.36
N ASP A 151 4.64 15.53 20.84
CA ASP A 151 4.55 14.15 21.31
C ASP A 151 3.70 13.31 20.34
N LEU A 152 3.54 12.01 20.60
CA LEU A 152 2.77 11.12 19.73
C LEU A 152 1.32 11.59 19.55
N ASN A 153 0.68 12.06 20.63
CA ASN A 153 -0.73 12.49 20.59
C ASN A 153 -0.90 13.73 19.73
N THR A 154 -0.12 14.78 20.01
CA THR A 154 -0.17 16.05 19.27
C THR A 154 0.24 15.87 17.83
N ALA A 155 1.26 15.04 17.55
CA ALA A 155 1.71 14.74 16.20
C ALA A 155 0.66 13.96 15.39
N MET A 156 -0.03 13.00 16.00
CA MET A 156 -1.10 12.24 15.37
C MET A 156 -2.30 13.12 15.05
N GLN A 157 -2.78 13.90 16.03
CA GLN A 157 -3.92 14.80 15.90
C GLN A 157 -3.70 15.88 14.84
N ASN A 158 -2.51 16.51 14.82
CA ASN A 158 -2.16 17.53 13.84
C ASN A 158 -1.53 16.96 12.56
N SER A 159 -1.44 15.64 12.43
CA SER A 159 -0.86 14.97 11.26
C SER A 159 0.56 15.46 10.90
N VAL A 160 1.43 15.66 11.88
CA VAL A 160 2.75 16.30 11.74
C VAL A 160 3.72 15.40 10.97
N ASN A 161 3.99 15.71 9.71
CA ASN A 161 4.83 14.86 8.84
C ASN A 161 6.25 14.67 9.39
N TRP A 162 6.93 15.76 9.80
CA TRP A 162 8.31 15.68 10.28
C TRP A 162 8.52 14.78 11.48
N TYR A 163 7.49 14.63 12.34
CA TYR A 163 7.53 13.73 13.49
C TYR A 163 7.56 12.26 13.04
N PHE A 164 6.66 11.89 12.14
CA PHE A 164 6.58 10.52 11.62
C PHE A 164 7.70 10.18 10.63
N GLU A 165 8.21 11.15 9.87
CA GLU A 165 9.42 10.99 9.07
C GLU A 165 10.64 10.69 9.94
N ARG A 166 10.77 11.34 11.11
CA ARG A 166 11.83 11.08 12.07
C ARG A 166 11.72 9.66 12.65
N ILE A 167 10.51 9.18 12.95
CA ILE A 167 10.29 7.78 13.35
C ILE A 167 10.70 6.84 12.22
N SER A 168 10.17 7.05 11.01
CA SER A 168 10.46 6.22 9.85
C SER A 168 11.94 6.12 9.53
N ASN A 169 12.69 7.20 9.67
CA ASN A 169 14.13 7.24 9.39
C ASN A 169 14.96 6.48 10.44
N GLN A 170 14.41 6.22 11.63
CA GLN A 170 15.08 5.46 12.69
C GLN A 170 14.70 3.96 12.64
N ILE A 171 13.61 3.60 11.96
CA ILE A 171 13.23 2.20 11.78
C ILE A 171 14.05 1.58 10.65
N PRO A 172 14.71 0.44 10.84
CA PRO A 172 15.42 -0.25 9.77
C PRO A 172 14.47 -0.68 8.64
N LYS A 173 14.89 -0.49 7.37
CA LYS A 173 14.09 -0.85 6.20
C LYS A 173 13.64 -2.31 6.20
N ASN A 174 14.52 -3.23 6.58
CA ASN A 174 14.20 -4.66 6.65
C ASN A 174 13.15 -4.97 7.73
N TYR A 175 13.15 -4.26 8.86
CA TYR A 175 12.09 -4.38 9.86
C TYR A 175 10.75 -3.91 9.27
N THR A 176 10.70 -2.72 8.66
CA THR A 176 9.48 -2.20 8.02
C THR A 176 8.96 -3.19 6.96
N ALA A 177 9.83 -3.73 6.10
CA ALA A 177 9.45 -4.71 5.08
C ALA A 177 8.85 -5.98 5.71
N ALA A 178 9.46 -6.48 6.79
CA ALA A 178 8.96 -7.65 7.51
C ALA A 178 7.57 -7.38 8.13
N GLN A 179 7.35 -6.18 8.70
CA GLN A 179 6.06 -5.80 9.27
C GLN A 179 4.96 -5.67 8.21
N LEU A 180 5.25 -5.03 7.08
CA LEU A 180 4.28 -4.92 5.98
C LEU A 180 3.86 -6.30 5.46
N LYS A 181 4.84 -7.21 5.30
CA LYS A 181 4.57 -8.59 4.89
C LYS A 181 3.74 -9.35 5.93
N GLN A 182 4.09 -9.27 7.20
CA GLN A 182 3.37 -9.95 8.29
C GLN A 182 1.93 -9.46 8.40
N LEU A 183 1.70 -8.16 8.21
CA LEU A 183 0.38 -7.54 8.24
C LEU A 183 -0.40 -7.75 6.93
N ASN A 184 0.24 -8.24 5.85
CA ASN A 184 -0.29 -8.24 4.48
C ASN A 184 -0.74 -6.82 4.06
N TYR A 185 0.10 -5.82 4.29
CA TYR A 185 -0.23 -4.42 4.06
C TYR A 185 -0.15 -4.05 2.57
N GLY A 186 -1.29 -3.99 1.92
CA GLY A 186 -1.39 -3.50 0.54
C GLY A 186 -0.45 -4.21 -0.43
N ASN A 187 0.35 -3.42 -1.18
CA ASN A 187 1.35 -3.93 -2.12
C ASN A 187 2.75 -4.14 -1.51
N GLU A 188 2.93 -3.84 -0.21
CA GLU A 188 4.19 -4.00 0.54
C GLU A 188 5.41 -3.28 -0.08
N ASN A 189 5.18 -2.36 -1.03
CA ASN A 189 6.24 -1.73 -1.82
C ASN A 189 6.81 -0.48 -1.12
N LEU A 190 8.03 -0.60 -0.63
CA LEU A 190 8.76 0.48 0.04
C LEU A 190 9.55 1.40 -0.91
N GLY A 191 9.59 1.09 -2.21
CA GLY A 191 10.33 1.87 -3.21
C GLY A 191 11.74 2.25 -2.76
N SER A 192 12.08 3.55 -2.87
CA SER A 192 13.35 4.12 -2.41
C SER A 192 13.47 4.24 -0.88
N TYR A 193 12.42 3.88 -0.12
CA TYR A 193 12.35 4.03 1.34
C TYR A 193 12.40 5.49 1.83
N LYS A 194 11.97 6.43 1.00
CA LYS A 194 11.87 7.83 1.38
C LYS A 194 10.46 8.31 1.08
N SER A 195 9.70 8.63 2.11
CA SER A 195 8.31 9.11 1.98
C SER A 195 7.38 8.18 1.17
N TYR A 196 7.67 6.88 1.14
CA TYR A 196 7.02 5.85 0.33
C TYR A 196 5.50 5.73 0.55
N TRP A 197 4.97 6.33 1.62
CA TRP A 197 3.53 6.36 1.94
C TRP A 197 2.79 7.62 1.47
N MET A 198 3.53 8.66 0.98
CA MET A 198 2.96 9.95 0.54
C MET A 198 2.97 10.04 -0.99
N GLU A 199 1.86 9.65 -1.62
CA GLU A 199 1.69 9.65 -3.08
C GLU A 199 2.83 8.95 -3.86
N ASP A 200 3.39 7.89 -3.28
CA ASP A 200 4.51 7.14 -3.83
C ASP A 200 4.20 5.63 -3.94
N SER A 201 5.17 4.77 -3.75
CA SER A 201 5.18 3.34 -4.07
C SER A 201 4.25 2.48 -3.22
N LEU A 202 4.06 2.82 -1.94
CA LEU A 202 3.18 2.05 -1.06
C LEU A 202 1.71 2.33 -1.38
N LYS A 203 0.95 1.28 -1.63
CA LYS A 203 -0.48 1.37 -1.96
C LYS A 203 -1.29 0.37 -1.14
N ILE A 204 -2.49 0.76 -0.75
CA ILE A 204 -3.44 -0.07 -0.01
C ILE A 204 -4.87 0.25 -0.47
N SER A 205 -5.75 -0.74 -0.44
CA SER A 205 -7.16 -0.55 -0.75
C SER A 205 -7.98 -0.23 0.50
N ASN A 206 -9.17 0.32 0.29
CA ASN A 206 -10.08 0.64 1.39
C ASN A 206 -10.45 -0.59 2.22
N LEU A 207 -10.71 -1.71 1.54
CA LEU A 207 -10.99 -2.99 2.18
C LEU A 207 -9.79 -3.50 3.01
N GLU A 208 -8.56 -3.41 2.45
CA GLU A 208 -7.34 -3.80 3.17
C GLU A 208 -7.08 -2.91 4.39
N GLN A 209 -7.38 -1.60 4.34
CA GLN A 209 -7.25 -0.72 5.50
C GLN A 209 -8.04 -1.27 6.71
N VAL A 210 -9.27 -1.70 6.50
CA VAL A 210 -10.10 -2.28 7.56
C VAL A 210 -9.54 -3.61 8.05
N ILE A 211 -9.19 -4.51 7.13
CA ILE A 211 -8.65 -5.85 7.46
C ILE A 211 -7.35 -5.73 8.25
N VAL A 212 -6.40 -4.94 7.74
CA VAL A 212 -5.05 -4.81 8.32
C VAL A 212 -5.11 -4.11 9.67
N PHE A 213 -5.89 -3.02 9.77
CA PHE A 213 -5.98 -2.29 11.03
C PHE A 213 -6.66 -3.14 12.11
N LYS A 214 -7.78 -3.80 11.79
CA LYS A 214 -8.44 -4.76 12.69
C LYS A 214 -7.45 -5.85 13.15
N ASN A 215 -6.76 -6.51 12.21
CA ASN A 215 -5.85 -7.60 12.54
C ASN A 215 -4.68 -7.13 13.40
N MET A 216 -4.11 -5.96 13.13
CA MET A 216 -3.05 -5.37 13.95
C MET A 216 -3.51 -5.15 15.39
N MET A 217 -4.74 -4.67 15.59
CA MET A 217 -5.26 -4.32 16.92
C MET A 217 -5.81 -5.53 17.69
N GLU A 218 -6.52 -6.46 17.01
CA GLU A 218 -7.28 -7.52 17.68
C GLU A 218 -6.56 -8.85 17.76
N GLN A 219 -5.77 -9.21 16.75
CA GLN A 219 -5.10 -10.50 16.72
C GLN A 219 -3.99 -10.60 17.78
N ASN A 220 -3.73 -11.82 18.23
CA ASN A 220 -2.57 -12.13 19.04
C ASN A 220 -1.32 -12.10 18.12
N ASN A 221 -0.65 -10.96 18.10
CA ASN A 221 0.56 -10.69 17.36
C ASN A 221 1.65 -10.17 18.31
N HIS A 222 2.86 -9.89 17.79
CA HIS A 222 3.98 -9.43 18.62
C HIS A 222 3.82 -8.03 19.22
N PHE A 223 2.88 -7.20 18.70
CA PHE A 223 2.64 -5.86 19.25
C PHE A 223 2.03 -5.94 20.65
N SER A 224 2.71 -5.34 21.62
CA SER A 224 2.29 -5.38 23.01
C SER A 224 0.94 -4.67 23.24
N LYS A 225 0.17 -5.13 24.23
CA LYS A 225 -1.07 -4.46 24.64
C LYS A 225 -0.82 -2.98 25.00
N LYS A 226 0.36 -2.69 25.61
CA LYS A 226 0.77 -1.33 25.96
C LYS A 226 0.94 -0.44 24.73
N ALA A 227 1.61 -0.94 23.67
CA ALA A 227 1.76 -0.22 22.40
C ALA A 227 0.40 0.02 21.72
N LYS A 228 -0.48 -0.98 21.70
CA LYS A 228 -1.84 -0.85 21.16
C LYS A 228 -2.66 0.19 21.92
N ASN A 229 -2.59 0.22 23.24
CA ASN A 229 -3.29 1.21 24.07
C ASN A 229 -2.76 2.62 23.82
N GLN A 230 -1.46 2.79 23.69
CA GLN A 230 -0.86 4.10 23.42
C GLN A 230 -1.18 4.60 22.01
N LEU A 231 -1.15 3.74 21.02
CA LEU A 231 -1.64 4.06 19.68
C LEU A 231 -3.10 4.49 19.73
N SER A 232 -3.98 3.74 20.43
CA SER A 232 -5.39 4.09 20.61
C SER A 232 -5.55 5.48 21.22
N SER A 233 -4.81 5.78 22.28
CA SER A 233 -4.86 7.11 22.92
C SER A 233 -4.53 8.24 21.94
N SER A 234 -3.57 8.02 21.02
CA SER A 234 -3.18 9.02 20.02
C SER A 234 -4.22 9.19 18.90
N LEU A 235 -5.07 8.19 18.67
CA LEU A 235 -6.11 8.18 17.63
C LEU A 235 -7.47 8.65 18.14
N LEU A 236 -7.64 8.91 19.45
CA LEU A 236 -8.92 9.30 20.02
C LEU A 236 -9.37 10.66 19.47
N ILE A 237 -10.54 10.68 18.82
CA ILE A 237 -11.17 11.88 18.26
C ILE A 237 -12.29 12.37 19.20
N LYS A 238 -13.15 11.43 19.62
CA LYS A 238 -14.32 11.76 20.44
C LYS A 238 -14.64 10.61 21.38
N LYS A 239 -15.01 10.99 22.62
CA LYS A 239 -15.51 10.06 23.65
C LYS A 239 -16.71 10.67 24.34
N ASN A 240 -17.76 9.89 24.48
CA ASN A 240 -18.95 10.20 25.26
C ASN A 240 -19.52 8.93 25.90
N GLU A 241 -20.68 9.01 26.53
CA GLU A 241 -21.33 7.86 27.20
C GLU A 241 -21.77 6.74 26.25
N LYS A 242 -21.96 7.03 24.97
CA LYS A 242 -22.50 6.09 23.98
C LYS A 242 -21.41 5.43 23.12
N TYR A 243 -20.34 6.16 22.81
CA TYR A 243 -19.28 5.66 21.95
C TYR A 243 -17.94 6.38 22.14
N GLU A 244 -16.90 5.71 21.72
CA GLU A 244 -15.57 6.27 21.52
C GLU A 244 -15.20 6.13 20.05
N LEU A 245 -14.85 7.24 19.39
CA LEU A 245 -14.41 7.30 17.99
C LEU A 245 -12.91 7.54 17.94
N TYR A 246 -12.22 6.68 17.23
CA TYR A 246 -10.79 6.71 16.98
C TYR A 246 -10.53 6.73 15.47
N GLY A 247 -9.59 7.53 15.02
CA GLY A 247 -9.31 7.57 13.58
C GLY A 247 -8.17 8.47 13.16
N LYS A 248 -7.83 8.35 11.89
CA LYS A 248 -6.81 9.14 11.22
C LYS A 248 -7.23 9.50 9.82
N THR A 249 -7.18 10.78 9.50
CA THR A 249 -7.34 11.29 8.14
C THR A 249 -6.05 11.19 7.34
N GLY A 250 -6.20 11.05 6.01
CA GLY A 250 -5.13 11.17 5.03
C GLY A 250 -5.57 12.03 3.86
N THR A 251 -4.68 12.85 3.33
CA THR A 251 -4.94 13.66 2.14
C THR A 251 -3.73 13.62 1.23
N GLY A 252 -3.93 13.16 0.01
CA GLY A 252 -2.94 13.17 -1.06
C GLY A 252 -3.04 14.45 -1.88
N ILE A 253 -1.88 15.00 -2.23
CA ILE A 253 -1.78 16.21 -3.05
C ILE A 253 -0.74 15.95 -4.14
N VAL A 254 -1.17 16.02 -5.40
CA VAL A 254 -0.29 15.93 -6.57
C VAL A 254 -0.43 17.20 -7.40
N ASN A 255 0.69 17.84 -7.72
CA ASN A 255 0.70 19.11 -8.48
C ASN A 255 -0.24 20.18 -7.90
N GLY A 256 -0.30 20.28 -6.56
CA GLY A 256 -1.12 21.26 -5.85
C GLY A 256 -2.63 20.95 -5.84
N LYS A 257 -3.06 19.80 -6.37
CA LYS A 257 -4.46 19.37 -6.37
C LYS A 257 -4.67 18.17 -5.46
N TYR A 258 -5.79 18.15 -4.74
CA TYR A 258 -6.21 16.99 -3.98
C TYR A 258 -6.58 15.86 -4.95
N ASN A 259 -6.04 14.68 -4.73
CA ASN A 259 -6.29 13.49 -5.55
C ASN A 259 -6.66 12.25 -4.72
N ASN A 260 -6.56 12.34 -3.39
CA ASN A 260 -6.71 11.21 -2.51
C ASN A 260 -7.17 11.66 -1.13
N GLY A 261 -8.26 11.09 -0.62
CA GLY A 261 -8.83 11.44 0.67
C GLY A 261 -9.18 10.20 1.48
N TRP A 262 -8.68 10.10 2.71
CA TRP A 262 -8.88 8.96 3.60
C TRP A 262 -9.41 9.36 4.96
N PHE A 263 -10.26 8.50 5.51
CA PHE A 263 -10.50 8.43 6.94
C PHE A 263 -10.58 6.97 7.38
N VAL A 264 -9.68 6.56 8.26
CA VAL A 264 -9.55 5.17 8.74
C VAL A 264 -9.61 5.16 10.25
N GLY A 265 -10.42 4.27 10.81
CA GLY A 265 -10.60 4.27 12.25
C GLY A 265 -11.38 3.08 12.79
N TYR A 266 -11.80 3.22 14.05
CA TYR A 266 -12.73 2.31 14.69
C TYR A 266 -13.60 3.05 15.70
N VAL A 267 -14.77 2.47 15.97
CA VAL A 267 -15.70 2.92 17.00
C VAL A 267 -15.87 1.82 18.04
N ILE A 268 -15.83 2.17 19.30
CA ILE A 268 -16.23 1.30 20.42
C ILE A 268 -17.57 1.81 20.94
N THR A 269 -18.55 0.93 21.01
CA THR A 269 -19.84 1.16 21.65
C THR A 269 -20.00 0.21 22.84
N ASN A 270 -21.09 0.35 23.62
CA ASN A 270 -21.41 -0.60 24.68
C ASN A 270 -21.75 -2.00 24.15
N HIS A 271 -22.02 -2.16 22.85
CA HIS A 271 -22.55 -3.38 22.25
C HIS A 271 -21.61 -4.06 21.26
N ASP A 272 -20.74 -3.29 20.58
CA ASP A 272 -19.89 -3.78 19.51
C ASP A 272 -18.68 -2.87 19.31
N LYS A 273 -17.70 -3.36 18.54
CA LYS A 273 -16.57 -2.61 18.01
C LYS A 273 -16.58 -2.68 16.50
N TYR A 274 -16.48 -1.54 15.86
CA TYR A 274 -16.54 -1.42 14.40
C TYR A 274 -15.24 -0.84 13.86
N TYR A 275 -14.59 -1.53 12.95
CA TYR A 275 -13.48 -0.99 12.16
C TYR A 275 -14.01 -0.43 10.85
N PHE A 276 -13.57 0.74 10.42
CA PHE A 276 -14.06 1.35 9.20
C PHE A 276 -12.95 2.08 8.44
N ALA A 277 -13.19 2.27 7.14
CA ALA A 277 -12.40 3.13 6.28
C ALA A 277 -13.28 3.75 5.20
N THR A 278 -13.04 5.03 4.90
CA THR A 278 -13.61 5.77 3.76
C THR A 278 -12.47 6.23 2.88
N HIS A 279 -12.62 6.01 1.59
CA HIS A 279 -11.70 6.51 0.58
C HIS A 279 -12.44 7.35 -0.45
N LEU A 280 -11.85 8.48 -0.84
CA LEU A 280 -12.30 9.37 -1.91
C LEU A 280 -11.20 9.48 -2.96
N SER A 281 -11.54 9.21 -4.23
CA SER A 281 -10.61 9.24 -5.36
C SER A 281 -10.89 10.38 -6.35
N ASP A 282 -12.05 11.05 -6.25
CA ASP A 282 -12.43 12.17 -7.12
C ASP A 282 -13.46 13.07 -6.44
N GLY A 283 -13.81 14.19 -7.09
CA GLY A 283 -14.70 15.20 -6.58
C GLY A 283 -13.95 16.19 -5.66
N LYS A 284 -14.04 16.03 -4.37
CA LYS A 284 -13.28 16.79 -3.35
C LYS A 284 -12.53 15.83 -2.44
N PRO A 285 -11.54 15.08 -2.97
CA PRO A 285 -10.88 14.00 -2.25
C PRO A 285 -9.92 14.57 -1.18
N SER A 286 -10.43 14.74 0.03
CA SER A 286 -9.64 15.15 1.19
C SER A 286 -9.98 14.32 2.41
N GLY A 287 -9.04 14.22 3.34
CA GLY A 287 -9.26 13.52 4.61
C GLY A 287 -10.44 14.11 5.40
N LYS A 288 -10.61 15.44 5.34
CA LYS A 288 -11.74 16.10 6.01
C LYS A 288 -13.09 15.68 5.44
N ASN A 289 -13.20 15.60 4.10
CA ASN A 289 -14.45 15.15 3.47
C ASN A 289 -14.69 13.65 3.71
N ALA A 290 -13.65 12.83 3.70
CA ALA A 290 -13.76 11.41 4.05
C ALA A 290 -14.25 11.21 5.50
N GLU A 291 -13.75 12.02 6.45
CA GLU A 291 -14.21 12.04 7.83
C GLU A 291 -15.71 12.40 7.95
N LEU A 292 -16.13 13.48 7.30
CA LEU A 292 -17.53 13.93 7.32
C LEU A 292 -18.49 12.88 6.75
N ILE A 293 -18.12 12.24 5.63
CA ILE A 293 -18.92 11.17 5.02
C ILE A 293 -18.98 9.96 5.96
N SER A 294 -17.84 9.56 6.54
CA SER A 294 -17.80 8.44 7.50
C SER A 294 -18.70 8.68 8.70
N GLU A 295 -18.59 9.84 9.34
CA GLU A 295 -19.40 10.16 10.52
C GLU A 295 -20.90 10.14 10.21
N LYS A 296 -21.28 10.61 9.02
CA LYS A 296 -22.67 10.59 8.56
C LYS A 296 -23.17 9.18 8.37
N ILE A 297 -22.43 8.32 7.66
CA ILE A 297 -22.80 6.92 7.46
C ILE A 297 -22.87 6.18 8.80
N LEU A 298 -21.85 6.30 9.66
CA LEU A 298 -21.83 5.66 10.97
C LEU A 298 -22.99 6.11 11.87
N LYS A 299 -23.42 7.36 11.75
CA LYS A 299 -24.58 7.88 12.47
C LYS A 299 -25.88 7.29 11.91
N GLU A 300 -26.07 7.27 10.58
CA GLU A 300 -27.26 6.69 9.91
C GLU A 300 -27.39 5.19 10.20
N MET A 301 -26.26 4.46 10.29
CA MET A 301 -26.20 3.05 10.72
C MET A 301 -26.43 2.83 12.22
N GLY A 302 -26.63 3.88 13.03
CA GLY A 302 -26.83 3.78 14.48
C GLY A 302 -25.54 3.64 15.30
N VAL A 303 -24.39 3.43 14.68
CA VAL A 303 -23.10 3.17 15.36
C VAL A 303 -22.70 4.34 16.27
N LEU A 304 -22.85 5.59 15.82
CA LEU A 304 -22.58 6.78 16.63
C LEU A 304 -23.75 7.20 17.52
N ASN A 305 -24.84 6.44 17.54
CA ASN A 305 -25.97 6.66 18.45
C ASN A 305 -25.91 5.70 19.65
N GLY A 306 -24.97 4.75 19.67
CA GLY A 306 -24.82 3.73 20.71
C GLY A 306 -25.84 2.59 20.61
N GLN A 307 -26.35 2.34 19.39
CA GLN A 307 -27.28 1.25 19.10
C GLN A 307 -26.55 -0.03 18.71
#